data_37745b7990a92a879417ae0dcbb057b3
#
_entry.id   37745b7990a92a879417ae0dcbb057b3
#
_cell.length_a   1.000
_cell.length_b   1.000
_cell.length_c   1.000
_cell.angle_alpha   90.00
_cell.angle_beta   90.00
_cell.angle_gamma   90.00
#
_symmetry.space_group_name_H-M   'P 1'
#
loop_
_entity.id
_entity.type
_entity.pdbx_description
1 polymer ?
#
loop_
_entity_poly.entity_id
_entity_poly.type
_entity_poly.pdbx_seq_one_letter_code
_entity_poly.pdbx_strand_id
1 'polypeptide(L)'
;MREIGIGIVGGGYMGKAHSVAMSSVGAVFDTYLRPRLQMICARTNTTAEKYRKAYGFKTATSDWNILVKDPAVEAIVIATPQTEHRDIALAAFAEGKPVFCEKPLGSSLEDARIMTDAAEASGLPNMVGFNYIRTPASQFVRRYLANGELGKVTWFRGEHTEDFLSDPQTPASWRCTSMSNGTLGDLAPHMINAALALMGPIRSLMCEYETVHEKRPGGRVLSLIHI
;
A
#
# COMPACT_ATOMS: atom_id res chain seq x y z
N MET A 1 23.21 -1.33 17.19
CA MET A 1 21.98 -1.22 16.37
C MET A 1 21.47 0.21 16.46
N ARG A 2 21.09 0.81 15.35
CA ARG A 2 20.53 2.17 15.29
C ARG A 2 19.00 2.09 15.30
N GLU A 3 18.35 2.87 16.14
CA GLU A 3 16.91 3.10 16.03
C GLU A 3 16.59 4.05 14.87
N ILE A 4 15.45 3.81 14.21
CA ILE A 4 14.90 4.68 13.17
C ILE A 4 13.45 5.03 13.52
N GLY A 5 13.14 6.32 13.60
CA GLY A 5 11.80 6.83 13.89
C GLY A 5 10.85 6.67 12.71
N ILE A 6 9.79 5.88 12.89
CA ILE A 6 8.78 5.63 11.85
C ILE A 6 7.55 6.50 12.10
N GLY A 7 7.16 7.24 11.07
CA GLY A 7 5.87 7.90 10.98
C GLY A 7 4.89 7.09 10.12
N ILE A 8 3.65 6.90 10.58
CA ILE A 8 2.61 6.26 9.79
C ILE A 8 1.45 7.22 9.57
N VAL A 9 1.11 7.49 8.31
CA VAL A 9 -0.07 8.26 7.94
C VAL A 9 -1.18 7.31 7.54
N GLY A 10 -2.28 7.29 8.32
CA GLY A 10 -3.37 6.33 8.20
C GLY A 10 -3.26 5.17 9.18
N GLY A 11 -4.15 5.13 10.17
CA GLY A 11 -4.17 4.11 11.23
C GLY A 11 -5.21 3.00 11.04
N GLY A 12 -5.77 2.86 9.84
CA GLY A 12 -6.73 1.81 9.49
C GLY A 12 -6.11 0.41 9.46
N TYR A 13 -6.73 -0.51 8.70
CA TYR A 13 -6.29 -1.90 8.60
C TYR A 13 -4.79 -2.03 8.26
N MET A 14 -4.34 -1.37 7.18
CA MET A 14 -2.93 -1.43 6.79
C MET A 14 -2.02 -0.68 7.75
N GLY A 15 -2.44 0.47 8.29
CA GLY A 15 -1.67 1.17 9.31
C GLY A 15 -1.45 0.32 10.57
N LYS A 16 -2.45 -0.47 11.00
CA LYS A 16 -2.31 -1.46 12.06
C LYS A 16 -1.32 -2.56 11.67
N ALA A 17 -1.45 -3.12 10.48
CA ALA A 17 -0.56 -4.18 10.00
C ALA A 17 0.91 -3.72 9.97
N HIS A 18 1.16 -2.53 9.43
CA HIS A 18 2.50 -1.92 9.42
C HIS A 18 3.03 -1.64 10.84
N SER A 19 2.17 -1.16 11.75
CA SER A 19 2.58 -0.94 13.14
C SER A 19 3.05 -2.22 13.81
N VAL A 20 2.31 -3.33 13.62
CA VAL A 20 2.69 -4.65 14.12
C VAL A 20 3.99 -5.13 13.47
N ALA A 21 4.11 -5.03 12.15
CA ALA A 21 5.30 -5.45 11.42
C ALA A 21 6.54 -4.68 11.88
N MET A 22 6.47 -3.34 11.99
CA MET A 22 7.59 -2.51 12.45
C MET A 22 7.99 -2.82 13.90
N SER A 23 7.03 -3.11 14.78
CA SER A 23 7.32 -3.50 16.16
C SER A 23 8.00 -4.88 16.26
N SER A 24 7.71 -5.77 15.31
CA SER A 24 8.12 -7.18 15.36
C SER A 24 9.37 -7.48 14.53
N VAL A 25 9.70 -6.66 13.52
CA VAL A 25 10.75 -6.95 12.54
C VAL A 25 12.10 -7.24 13.22
N GLY A 26 12.40 -6.50 14.26
CA GLY A 26 13.65 -6.66 14.99
C GLY A 26 13.74 -7.91 15.87
N ALA A 27 12.63 -8.57 16.14
CA ALA A 27 12.60 -9.86 16.83
C ALA A 27 12.63 -11.04 15.85
N VAL A 28 12.23 -10.81 14.60
CA VAL A 28 12.13 -11.86 13.57
C VAL A 28 13.38 -11.91 12.69
N PHE A 29 13.97 -10.75 12.43
CA PHE A 29 15.11 -10.62 11.52
C PHE A 29 16.31 -9.98 12.23
N ASP A 30 17.49 -10.43 11.90
CA ASP A 30 18.73 -9.76 12.28
C ASP A 30 18.92 -8.54 11.37
N THR A 31 18.55 -7.37 11.88
CA THR A 31 18.58 -6.11 11.13
C THR A 31 19.48 -5.09 11.82
N TYR A 32 20.22 -4.33 11.01
CA TYR A 32 21.02 -3.22 11.51
C TYR A 32 20.20 -2.07 12.08
N LEU A 33 19.01 -1.80 11.47
CA LEU A 33 18.07 -0.77 11.92
C LEU A 33 16.94 -1.38 12.75
N ARG A 34 16.54 -0.67 13.81
CA ARG A 34 15.39 -1.01 14.65
C ARG A 34 14.31 0.05 14.50
N PRO A 35 13.17 -0.28 13.88
CA PRO A 35 12.06 0.64 13.80
C PRO A 35 11.52 0.99 15.18
N ARG A 36 11.25 2.26 15.40
CA ARG A 36 10.57 2.79 16.58
C ARG A 36 9.34 3.56 16.12
N LEU A 37 8.16 3.19 16.61
CA LEU A 37 6.90 3.84 16.28
C LEU A 37 6.87 5.26 16.87
N GLN A 38 7.26 6.24 16.04
CA GLN A 38 7.44 7.62 16.50
C GLN A 38 6.14 8.40 16.49
N MET A 39 5.46 8.49 15.34
CA MET A 39 4.25 9.30 15.21
C MET A 39 3.22 8.61 14.32
N ILE A 40 1.95 8.66 14.73
CA ILE A 40 0.81 8.24 13.92
C ILE A 40 -0.05 9.44 13.55
N CYS A 41 -0.45 9.50 12.28
CA CYS A 41 -1.42 10.49 11.81
C CYS A 41 -2.75 9.81 11.43
N ALA A 42 -3.86 10.44 11.82
CA ALA A 42 -5.19 10.03 11.42
C ALA A 42 -6.08 11.26 11.23
N ARG A 43 -7.23 11.09 10.56
CA ARG A 43 -8.12 12.19 10.16
C ARG A 43 -8.56 13.13 11.29
N THR A 44 -8.62 12.65 12.53
CA THR A 44 -8.97 13.48 13.72
C THR A 44 -8.00 13.19 14.86
N ASN A 45 -7.78 14.17 15.72
CA ASN A 45 -6.94 14.01 16.92
C ASN A 45 -7.42 12.89 17.83
N THR A 46 -8.73 12.75 18.01
CA THR A 46 -9.33 11.66 18.80
C THR A 46 -8.98 10.29 18.24
N THR A 47 -9.08 10.14 16.91
CA THR A 47 -8.75 8.87 16.24
C THR A 47 -7.24 8.61 16.27
N ALA A 48 -6.42 9.63 16.03
CA ALA A 48 -4.97 9.53 16.07
C ALA A 48 -4.50 9.11 17.49
N GLU A 49 -5.04 9.70 18.53
CA GLU A 49 -4.72 9.36 19.91
C GLU A 49 -5.18 7.94 20.31
N LYS A 50 -6.35 7.50 19.79
CA LYS A 50 -6.79 6.11 19.92
C LYS A 50 -5.77 5.13 19.32
N TYR A 51 -5.30 5.41 18.10
CA TYR A 51 -4.30 4.58 17.42
C TYR A 51 -2.94 4.65 18.11
N ARG A 52 -2.53 5.84 18.57
CA ARG A 52 -1.30 6.00 19.34
C ARG A 52 -1.25 5.03 20.53
N LYS A 53 -2.29 5.02 21.32
CA LYS A 53 -2.40 4.12 22.49
C LYS A 53 -2.46 2.66 22.10
N ALA A 54 -3.25 2.33 21.07
CA ALA A 54 -3.48 0.95 20.65
C ALA A 54 -2.26 0.30 20.01
N TYR A 55 -1.44 1.08 19.27
CA TYR A 55 -0.31 0.57 18.48
C TYR A 55 1.05 0.89 19.10
N GLY A 56 1.11 1.68 20.17
CA GLY A 56 2.34 1.98 20.89
C GLY A 56 3.19 3.11 20.29
N PHE A 57 2.58 4.06 19.59
CA PHE A 57 3.31 5.24 19.08
C PHE A 57 3.64 6.22 20.22
N LYS A 58 4.76 6.92 20.06
CA LYS A 58 5.19 7.95 21.01
C LYS A 58 4.28 9.17 20.97
N THR A 59 3.93 9.63 19.76
CA THR A 59 3.09 10.81 19.52
C THR A 59 2.00 10.56 18.50
N ALA A 60 1.02 11.46 18.41
CA ALA A 60 -0.07 11.41 17.44
C ALA A 60 -0.40 12.82 16.94
N THR A 61 -0.92 12.91 15.72
CA THR A 61 -1.39 14.17 15.11
C THR A 61 -2.56 13.92 14.17
N SER A 62 -3.34 14.94 13.89
CA SER A 62 -4.34 14.92 12.82
C SER A 62 -3.88 15.63 11.54
N ASP A 63 -2.67 16.17 11.54
CA ASP A 63 -2.06 16.84 10.39
C ASP A 63 -0.80 16.09 9.96
N TRP A 64 -0.85 15.48 8.78
CA TRP A 64 0.28 14.73 8.24
C TRP A 64 1.49 15.64 7.91
N ASN A 65 1.30 16.95 7.68
CA ASN A 65 2.42 17.86 7.49
C ASN A 65 3.29 17.98 8.75
N ILE A 66 2.67 17.93 9.93
CA ILE A 66 3.40 17.91 11.21
C ILE A 66 4.25 16.63 11.28
N LEU A 67 3.68 15.48 10.91
CA LEU A 67 4.40 14.21 10.92
C LEU A 67 5.58 14.23 9.93
N VAL A 68 5.34 14.71 8.72
CA VAL A 68 6.36 14.75 7.66
C VAL A 68 7.53 15.65 8.05
N LYS A 69 7.28 16.76 8.73
CA LYS A 69 8.30 17.73 9.14
C LYS A 69 8.99 17.41 10.48
N ASP A 70 8.46 16.47 11.26
CA ASP A 70 9.06 16.13 12.57
C ASP A 70 10.44 15.47 12.38
N PRO A 71 11.52 16.04 12.92
CA PRO A 71 12.88 15.50 12.76
C PRO A 71 13.07 14.13 13.45
N ALA A 72 12.19 13.76 14.39
CA ALA A 72 12.22 12.46 15.03
C ALA A 72 11.54 11.36 14.19
N VAL A 73 10.85 11.72 13.11
CA VAL A 73 10.34 10.84 12.07
C VAL A 73 11.37 10.79 10.94
N GLU A 74 12.01 9.64 10.77
CA GLU A 74 13.11 9.45 9.82
C GLU A 74 12.67 8.69 8.55
N ALA A 75 11.54 7.95 8.61
CA ALA A 75 10.94 7.29 7.46
C ALA A 75 9.41 7.28 7.60
N ILE A 76 8.72 7.28 6.47
CA ILE A 76 7.27 7.46 6.42
C ILE A 76 6.60 6.26 5.76
N VAL A 77 5.55 5.76 6.40
CA VAL A 77 4.62 4.77 5.84
C VAL A 77 3.30 5.48 5.53
N ILE A 78 2.88 5.42 4.27
CA ILE A 78 1.62 5.98 3.79
C ILE A 78 0.61 4.84 3.66
N ALA A 79 -0.42 4.84 4.51
CA ALA A 79 -1.47 3.83 4.58
C ALA A 79 -2.87 4.47 4.58
N THR A 80 -2.99 5.60 3.90
CA THR A 80 -4.24 6.35 3.64
C THR A 80 -4.98 5.79 2.43
N PRO A 81 -6.18 6.30 2.10
CA PRO A 81 -6.75 6.13 0.77
C PRO A 81 -5.82 6.70 -0.31
N GLN A 82 -5.80 6.06 -1.47
CA GLN A 82 -4.86 6.36 -2.57
C GLN A 82 -4.89 7.82 -3.08
N THR A 83 -6.00 8.53 -2.87
CA THR A 83 -6.14 9.94 -3.25
C THR A 83 -5.23 10.89 -2.47
N GLU A 84 -4.70 10.44 -1.32
CA GLU A 84 -3.81 11.23 -0.47
C GLU A 84 -2.33 10.86 -0.66
N HIS A 85 -2.03 9.77 -1.37
CA HIS A 85 -0.67 9.22 -1.48
C HIS A 85 0.30 10.20 -2.10
N ARG A 86 -0.09 10.85 -3.21
CA ARG A 86 0.79 11.78 -3.96
C ARG A 86 1.32 12.90 -3.09
N ASP A 87 0.42 13.64 -2.48
CA ASP A 87 0.78 14.86 -1.76
C ASP A 87 1.67 14.55 -0.54
N ILE A 88 1.36 13.46 0.18
CA ILE A 88 2.15 13.00 1.32
C ILE A 88 3.54 12.52 0.86
N ALA A 89 3.62 11.75 -0.22
CA ALA A 89 4.88 11.22 -0.72
C ALA A 89 5.81 12.32 -1.22
N LEU A 90 5.28 13.29 -1.99
CA LEU A 90 6.05 14.45 -2.46
C LEU A 90 6.59 15.27 -1.30
N ALA A 91 5.77 15.55 -0.29
CA ALA A 91 6.21 16.26 0.89
C ALA A 91 7.29 15.49 1.67
N ALA A 92 7.16 14.16 1.78
CA ALA A 92 8.15 13.32 2.44
C ALA A 92 9.51 13.34 1.72
N PHE A 93 9.51 13.21 0.38
CA PHE A 93 10.74 13.31 -0.41
C PHE A 93 11.38 14.69 -0.33
N ALA A 94 10.58 15.77 -0.31
CA ALA A 94 11.08 17.12 -0.13
C ALA A 94 11.76 17.34 1.24
N GLU A 95 11.31 16.63 2.27
CA GLU A 95 11.92 16.63 3.62
C GLU A 95 13.06 15.58 3.78
N GLY A 96 13.49 14.97 2.67
CA GLY A 96 14.59 14.00 2.66
C GLY A 96 14.26 12.67 3.34
N LYS A 97 13.00 12.25 3.37
CA LYS A 97 12.56 11.05 4.09
C LYS A 97 12.22 9.89 3.17
N PRO A 98 12.75 8.69 3.43
CA PRO A 98 12.32 7.45 2.78
C PRO A 98 10.82 7.20 2.91
N VAL A 99 10.21 6.65 1.85
CA VAL A 99 8.77 6.40 1.79
C VAL A 99 8.45 4.95 1.48
N PHE A 100 7.59 4.36 2.30
CA PHE A 100 6.83 3.17 1.97
C PHE A 100 5.38 3.59 1.72
N CYS A 101 4.87 3.40 0.50
CA CYS A 101 3.52 3.79 0.12
C CYS A 101 2.66 2.56 -0.16
N GLU A 102 1.45 2.49 0.39
CA GLU A 102 0.49 1.44 0.07
C GLU A 102 0.08 1.46 -1.41
N LYS A 103 -0.32 0.30 -1.87
CA LYS A 103 -0.88 0.10 -3.21
C LYS A 103 -2.38 0.51 -3.26
N PRO A 104 -2.90 0.90 -4.42
CA PRO A 104 -2.17 1.32 -5.62
C PRO A 104 -1.40 2.61 -5.37
N LEU A 105 -0.30 2.82 -6.12
CA LEU A 105 0.60 3.94 -5.86
C LEU A 105 -0.11 5.30 -5.90
N GLY A 106 -0.98 5.51 -6.88
CA GLY A 106 -1.75 6.74 -7.03
C GLY A 106 -3.20 6.46 -7.41
N SER A 107 -4.02 7.50 -7.41
CA SER A 107 -5.42 7.44 -7.84
C SER A 107 -5.58 7.54 -9.36
N SER A 108 -4.51 7.92 -10.06
CA SER A 108 -4.42 8.02 -11.52
C SER A 108 -3.04 7.61 -11.99
N LEU A 109 -2.91 7.36 -13.31
CA LEU A 109 -1.61 7.14 -13.94
C LEU A 109 -0.70 8.38 -13.79
N GLU A 110 -1.27 9.56 -13.85
CA GLU A 110 -0.53 10.81 -13.69
C GLU A 110 0.03 10.96 -12.28
N ASP A 111 -0.79 10.71 -11.24
CA ASP A 111 -0.31 10.70 -9.85
C ASP A 111 0.85 9.72 -9.66
N ALA A 112 0.70 8.50 -10.22
CA ALA A 112 1.73 7.48 -10.13
C ALA A 112 3.04 7.89 -10.81
N ARG A 113 2.98 8.56 -11.97
CA ARG A 113 4.16 9.11 -12.66
C ARG A 113 4.84 10.19 -11.86
N ILE A 114 4.08 11.18 -11.39
CA ILE A 114 4.62 12.27 -10.56
C ILE A 114 5.33 11.72 -9.33
N MET A 115 4.72 10.73 -8.67
CA MET A 115 5.33 10.10 -7.48
C MET A 115 6.60 9.31 -7.84
N THR A 116 6.61 8.62 -8.98
CA THR A 116 7.78 7.87 -9.45
C THR A 116 8.93 8.82 -9.79
N ASP A 117 8.65 9.87 -10.55
CA ASP A 117 9.64 10.87 -10.93
C ASP A 117 10.25 11.56 -9.69
N ALA A 118 9.42 11.89 -8.70
CA ALA A 118 9.88 12.47 -7.44
C ALA A 118 10.74 11.47 -6.62
N ALA A 119 10.35 10.20 -6.58
CA ALA A 119 11.11 9.16 -5.89
C ALA A 119 12.50 8.97 -6.53
N GLU A 120 12.56 8.90 -7.86
CA GLU A 120 13.81 8.79 -8.63
C GLU A 120 14.70 10.03 -8.43
N ALA A 121 14.13 11.22 -8.55
CA ALA A 121 14.86 12.48 -8.35
C ALA A 121 15.41 12.63 -6.92
N SER A 122 14.70 12.12 -5.92
CA SER A 122 15.15 12.18 -4.53
C SER A 122 16.33 11.27 -4.23
N GLY A 123 16.49 10.17 -4.96
CA GLY A 123 17.49 9.12 -4.68
C GLY A 123 17.28 8.40 -3.34
N LEU A 124 16.17 8.64 -2.64
CA LEU A 124 15.88 8.06 -1.33
C LEU A 124 15.31 6.65 -1.45
N PRO A 125 15.53 5.79 -0.44
CA PRO A 125 14.86 4.51 -0.37
C PRO A 125 13.34 4.67 -0.44
N ASN A 126 12.73 3.95 -1.36
CA ASN A 126 11.27 3.97 -1.53
C ASN A 126 10.74 2.58 -1.90
N MET A 127 9.46 2.33 -1.59
CA MET A 127 8.82 1.06 -1.89
C MET A 127 7.31 1.23 -1.99
N VAL A 128 6.69 0.50 -2.94
CA VAL A 128 5.24 0.33 -3.02
C VAL A 128 4.83 -0.96 -2.31
N GLY A 129 3.72 -0.92 -1.58
CA GLY A 129 3.24 -1.96 -0.67
C GLY A 129 2.66 -3.21 -1.33
N PHE A 130 3.29 -3.75 -2.36
CA PHE A 130 2.90 -5.04 -2.95
C PHE A 130 3.41 -6.22 -2.10
N ASN A 131 2.67 -6.55 -1.06
CA ASN A 131 3.06 -7.52 -0.04
C ASN A 131 3.08 -8.97 -0.54
N TYR A 132 2.17 -9.38 -1.45
CA TYR A 132 2.06 -10.79 -1.86
C TYR A 132 3.31 -11.34 -2.55
N ILE A 133 3.99 -10.53 -3.36
CA ILE A 133 5.25 -10.96 -3.99
C ILE A 133 6.43 -11.05 -3.01
N ARG A 134 6.24 -10.59 -1.77
CA ARG A 134 7.27 -10.59 -0.71
C ARG A 134 7.12 -11.74 0.28
N THR A 135 6.07 -12.55 0.17
CA THR A 135 5.91 -13.73 1.03
C THR A 135 7.03 -14.74 0.79
N PRO A 136 7.40 -15.56 1.79
CA PRO A 136 8.42 -16.59 1.61
C PRO A 136 8.16 -17.52 0.43
N ALA A 137 6.90 -17.94 0.23
CA ALA A 137 6.48 -18.78 -0.89
C ALA A 137 6.69 -18.08 -2.24
N SER A 138 6.26 -16.82 -2.37
CA SER A 138 6.45 -16.03 -3.61
C SER A 138 7.93 -15.82 -3.91
N GLN A 139 8.76 -15.56 -2.89
CA GLN A 139 10.20 -15.42 -3.05
C GLN A 139 10.87 -16.74 -3.46
N PHE A 140 10.39 -17.87 -2.92
CA PHE A 140 10.85 -19.19 -3.35
C PHE A 140 10.53 -19.41 -4.84
N VAL A 141 9.27 -19.22 -5.26
CA VAL A 141 8.85 -19.42 -6.65
C VAL A 141 9.66 -18.53 -7.60
N ARG A 142 9.89 -17.25 -7.24
CA ARG A 142 10.71 -16.34 -8.05
C ARG A 142 12.13 -16.87 -8.26
N ARG A 143 12.77 -17.35 -7.20
CA ARG A 143 14.12 -17.94 -7.31
C ARG A 143 14.11 -19.21 -8.14
N TYR A 144 13.12 -20.07 -7.94
CA TYR A 144 12.96 -21.34 -8.66
C TYR A 144 12.81 -21.11 -10.17
N LEU A 145 12.01 -20.11 -10.57
CA LEU A 145 11.88 -19.67 -11.95
C LEU A 145 13.18 -19.08 -12.51
N ALA A 146 13.82 -18.20 -11.74
CA ALA A 146 15.06 -17.54 -12.17
C ALA A 146 16.22 -18.51 -12.37
N ASN A 147 16.25 -19.61 -11.60
CA ASN A 147 17.25 -20.68 -11.75
C ASN A 147 16.98 -21.61 -12.95
N GLY A 148 15.85 -21.45 -13.65
CA GLY A 148 15.49 -22.28 -14.80
C GLY A 148 14.99 -23.68 -14.45
N GLU A 149 14.71 -23.96 -13.18
CA GLU A 149 14.32 -25.30 -12.70
C GLU A 149 12.99 -25.78 -13.26
N LEU A 150 12.10 -24.87 -13.67
CA LEU A 150 10.86 -25.18 -14.41
C LEU A 150 11.03 -25.19 -15.94
N GLY A 151 12.22 -24.89 -16.44
CA GLY A 151 12.42 -24.66 -17.86
C GLY A 151 11.65 -23.42 -18.36
N LYS A 152 11.24 -23.45 -19.63
CA LYS A 152 10.50 -22.33 -20.25
C LYS A 152 9.04 -22.35 -19.78
N VAL A 153 8.63 -21.34 -19.04
CA VAL A 153 7.22 -21.15 -18.68
C VAL A 153 6.44 -20.67 -19.91
N THR A 154 5.36 -21.34 -20.22
CA THR A 154 4.53 -21.08 -21.39
C THR A 154 3.14 -20.57 -21.06
N TRP A 155 2.72 -20.67 -19.81
CA TRP A 155 1.39 -20.29 -19.37
C TRP A 155 1.42 -19.77 -17.93
N PHE A 156 0.67 -18.69 -17.69
CA PHE A 156 0.40 -18.14 -16.36
C PHE A 156 -1.10 -17.95 -16.20
N ARG A 157 -1.66 -18.45 -15.13
CA ARG A 157 -3.02 -18.16 -14.70
C ARG A 157 -2.97 -17.64 -13.27
N GLY A 158 -3.59 -16.50 -13.04
CA GLY A 158 -3.76 -15.94 -11.72
C GLY A 158 -5.21 -15.61 -11.44
N GLU A 159 -5.63 -15.75 -10.19
CA GLU A 159 -6.97 -15.47 -9.72
C GLU A 159 -6.89 -14.79 -8.34
N HIS A 160 -7.66 -13.73 -8.16
CA HIS A 160 -7.76 -13.03 -6.89
C HIS A 160 -9.22 -12.65 -6.67
N THR A 161 -9.88 -13.38 -5.82
CA THR A 161 -11.29 -13.22 -5.47
C THR A 161 -11.46 -12.94 -4.00
N GLU A 162 -12.38 -12.05 -3.67
CA GLU A 162 -12.72 -11.63 -2.31
C GLU A 162 -14.25 -11.50 -2.21
N ASP A 163 -14.82 -11.83 -1.06
CA ASP A 163 -16.27 -11.85 -0.85
C ASP A 163 -16.82 -10.66 -0.07
N PHE A 164 -15.96 -9.81 0.49
CA PHE A 164 -16.35 -8.72 1.40
C PHE A 164 -17.27 -7.65 0.77
N LEU A 165 -17.40 -7.61 -0.56
CA LEU A 165 -18.33 -6.77 -1.31
C LEU A 165 -19.40 -7.57 -2.07
N SER A 166 -19.56 -8.86 -1.83
CA SER A 166 -20.54 -9.71 -2.51
C SER A 166 -21.99 -9.36 -2.12
N ASP A 167 -22.23 -9.02 -0.85
CA ASP A 167 -23.54 -8.63 -0.37
C ASP A 167 -23.89 -7.21 -0.85
N PRO A 168 -24.99 -7.01 -1.63
CA PRO A 168 -25.45 -5.70 -2.09
C PRO A 168 -25.85 -4.75 -0.96
N GLN A 169 -26.15 -5.28 0.24
CA GLN A 169 -26.49 -4.48 1.42
C GLN A 169 -25.24 -3.95 2.16
N THR A 170 -24.04 -4.41 1.82
CA THR A 170 -22.82 -3.83 2.36
C THR A 170 -22.73 -2.35 2.04
N PRO A 171 -22.58 -1.45 3.03
CA PRO A 171 -22.53 -0.01 2.79
C PRO A 171 -21.40 0.39 1.84
N ALA A 172 -21.63 1.43 1.06
CA ALA A 172 -20.59 2.00 0.20
C ALA A 172 -19.40 2.48 1.02
N SER A 173 -18.21 2.19 0.55
CA SER A 173 -16.94 2.64 1.13
C SER A 173 -16.11 3.39 0.10
N TRP A 174 -14.95 3.90 0.49
CA TRP A 174 -14.01 4.53 -0.44
C TRP A 174 -13.63 3.60 -1.61
N ARG A 175 -13.65 2.28 -1.41
CA ARG A 175 -13.40 1.29 -2.46
C ARG A 175 -14.44 1.26 -3.57
N CYS A 176 -15.62 1.79 -3.30
CA CYS A 176 -16.74 1.80 -4.23
C CYS A 176 -16.85 3.12 -5.01
N THR A 177 -15.89 4.02 -4.91
CA THR A 177 -15.88 5.31 -5.62
C THR A 177 -15.21 5.19 -6.97
N SER A 178 -15.55 6.08 -7.92
CA SER A 178 -14.87 6.15 -9.21
C SER A 178 -13.36 6.40 -9.10
N MET A 179 -12.94 7.11 -8.06
CA MET A 179 -11.52 7.41 -7.79
C MET A 179 -10.71 6.17 -7.39
N SER A 180 -11.36 5.15 -6.81
CA SER A 180 -10.69 3.90 -6.40
C SER A 180 -10.70 2.83 -7.49
N ASN A 181 -11.47 3.02 -8.56
CA ASN A 181 -11.73 2.01 -9.61
C ASN A 181 -12.30 0.68 -9.07
N GLY A 182 -12.97 0.70 -7.91
CA GLY A 182 -13.63 -0.46 -7.31
C GLY A 182 -12.67 -1.64 -7.08
N THR A 183 -13.15 -2.84 -7.31
CA THR A 183 -12.38 -4.09 -7.22
C THR A 183 -11.20 -4.12 -8.19
N LEU A 184 -11.35 -3.56 -9.38
CA LEU A 184 -10.26 -3.44 -10.36
C LEU A 184 -9.07 -2.66 -9.77
N GLY A 185 -9.32 -1.54 -9.11
CA GLY A 185 -8.26 -0.74 -8.49
C GLY A 185 -7.70 -1.32 -7.18
N ASP A 186 -8.47 -2.13 -6.47
CA ASP A 186 -8.05 -2.69 -5.18
C ASP A 186 -7.37 -4.07 -5.31
N LEU A 187 -7.93 -4.99 -6.11
CA LEU A 187 -7.46 -6.38 -6.20
C LEU A 187 -6.60 -6.66 -7.43
N ALA A 188 -6.97 -6.18 -8.62
CA ALA A 188 -6.22 -6.44 -9.84
C ALA A 188 -4.74 -6.02 -9.79
N PRO A 189 -4.34 -4.92 -9.10
CA PRO A 189 -2.93 -4.57 -8.95
C PRO A 189 -2.07 -5.67 -8.34
N HIS A 190 -2.61 -6.48 -7.44
CA HIS A 190 -1.90 -7.62 -6.87
C HIS A 190 -1.61 -8.71 -7.90
N MET A 191 -2.61 -9.03 -8.75
CA MET A 191 -2.45 -10.03 -9.81
C MET A 191 -1.51 -9.56 -10.91
N ILE A 192 -1.67 -8.31 -11.34
CA ILE A 192 -0.77 -7.69 -12.34
C ILE A 192 0.67 -7.67 -11.80
N ASN A 193 0.85 -7.29 -10.54
CA ASN A 193 2.17 -7.27 -9.92
C ASN A 193 2.77 -8.67 -9.80
N ALA A 194 1.97 -9.70 -9.47
CA ALA A 194 2.42 -11.09 -9.45
C ALA A 194 2.83 -11.56 -10.86
N ALA A 195 2.04 -11.27 -11.88
CA ALA A 195 2.37 -11.59 -13.27
C ALA A 195 3.69 -10.93 -13.70
N LEU A 196 3.85 -9.63 -13.45
CA LEU A 196 5.08 -8.90 -13.75
C LEU A 196 6.30 -9.47 -13.00
N ALA A 197 6.11 -9.84 -11.73
CA ALA A 197 7.19 -10.36 -10.89
C ALA A 197 7.65 -11.77 -11.27
N LEU A 198 6.76 -12.60 -11.84
CA LEU A 198 7.00 -14.00 -12.19
C LEU A 198 7.31 -14.19 -13.67
N MET A 199 6.65 -13.43 -14.54
CA MET A 199 6.68 -13.64 -15.99
C MET A 199 7.40 -12.52 -16.76
N GLY A 200 7.70 -11.40 -16.10
CA GLY A 200 8.29 -10.23 -16.76
C GLY A 200 7.27 -9.29 -17.40
N PRO A 201 7.70 -8.39 -18.29
CA PRO A 201 6.86 -7.33 -18.86
C PRO A 201 5.67 -7.85 -19.65
N ILE A 202 4.52 -7.20 -19.49
CA ILE A 202 3.30 -7.46 -20.26
C ILE A 202 3.37 -6.64 -21.54
N ARG A 203 3.32 -7.31 -22.69
CA ARG A 203 3.37 -6.67 -24.02
C ARG A 203 2.02 -6.08 -24.44
N SER A 204 0.95 -6.78 -24.17
CA SER A 204 -0.42 -6.39 -24.52
C SER A 204 -1.40 -7.02 -23.55
N LEU A 205 -2.53 -6.37 -23.36
CA LEU A 205 -3.62 -6.90 -22.53
C LEU A 205 -4.97 -6.60 -23.19
N MET A 206 -5.96 -7.44 -22.88
CA MET A 206 -7.38 -7.19 -23.10
C MET A 206 -8.06 -7.33 -21.74
N CYS A 207 -9.05 -6.50 -21.47
CA CYS A 207 -9.77 -6.50 -20.20
C CYS A 207 -11.27 -6.37 -20.48
N GLU A 208 -12.04 -7.25 -19.88
CA GLU A 208 -13.49 -7.10 -19.72
C GLU A 208 -13.79 -6.80 -18.27
N TYR A 209 -14.79 -5.98 -18.03
CA TYR A 209 -15.24 -5.64 -16.70
C TYR A 209 -16.75 -5.42 -16.65
N GLU A 210 -17.33 -5.70 -15.50
CA GLU A 210 -18.76 -5.50 -15.26
C GLU A 210 -18.99 -4.84 -13.90
N THR A 211 -20.03 -3.99 -13.82
CA THR A 211 -20.52 -3.44 -12.56
C THR A 211 -21.71 -4.25 -12.09
N VAL A 212 -21.48 -5.18 -11.15
CA VAL A 212 -22.55 -6.06 -10.65
C VAL A 212 -23.55 -5.31 -9.77
N HIS A 213 -23.07 -4.39 -8.95
CA HIS A 213 -23.92 -3.58 -8.07
C HIS A 213 -23.78 -2.10 -8.38
N GLU A 214 -24.78 -1.52 -9.05
CA GLU A 214 -24.78 -0.09 -9.40
C GLU A 214 -25.03 0.84 -8.20
N LYS A 215 -25.64 0.34 -7.14
CA LYS A 215 -26.01 1.10 -5.95
C LYS A 215 -25.74 0.30 -4.68
N ARG A 216 -25.32 0.98 -3.63
CA ARG A 216 -25.17 0.43 -2.28
C ARG A 216 -25.72 1.41 -1.24
N PRO A 217 -26.13 0.94 -0.04
CA PRO A 217 -26.50 1.83 1.05
C PRO A 217 -25.41 2.88 1.30
N GLY A 218 -25.80 4.15 1.41
CA GLY A 218 -24.89 5.26 1.67
C GLY A 218 -24.22 5.89 0.45
N GLY A 219 -24.46 5.42 -0.77
CA GLY A 219 -23.90 6.07 -1.95
C GLY A 219 -24.19 5.42 -3.30
N ARG A 220 -23.92 6.17 -4.37
CA ARG A 220 -23.87 5.64 -5.74
C ARG A 220 -22.54 4.92 -5.91
N VAL A 221 -22.55 3.71 -6.40
CA VAL A 221 -21.39 2.84 -6.50
C VAL A 221 -21.04 2.60 -7.95
N LEU A 222 -19.76 2.72 -8.29
CA LEU A 222 -19.17 2.03 -9.42
C LEU A 222 -18.39 0.83 -8.85
N SER A 223 -19.05 -0.31 -8.67
CA SER A 223 -18.38 -1.55 -8.27
C SER A 223 -18.01 -2.32 -9.53
N LEU A 224 -16.76 -2.27 -9.91
CA LEU A 224 -16.22 -3.09 -10.99
C LEU A 224 -15.84 -4.45 -10.39
N ILE A 225 -16.48 -5.52 -10.89
CA ILE A 225 -16.07 -6.90 -10.62
C ILE A 225 -15.49 -7.44 -11.91
N HIS A 226 -14.33 -8.08 -11.81
CA HIS A 226 -13.79 -8.87 -12.91
C HIS A 226 -14.57 -10.18 -13.06
N ILE A 227 -14.89 -10.49 -14.27
CA ILE A 227 -15.22 -11.84 -14.70
C ILE A 227 -14.10 -12.32 -15.61
#